data_dfbd3b3f9a8f71eb998a4c42fc592ad6
#
_entry.id   dfbd3b3f9a8f71eb998a4c42fc592ad6
#
_cell.length_a   1.000
_cell.length_b   1.000
_cell.length_c   1.000
_cell.angle_alpha   90.00
_cell.angle_beta   90.00
_cell.angle_gamma   90.00
#
_symmetry.space_group_name_H-M   'P 1'
#
loop_
_entity.id
_entity.type
_entity.pdbx_description
1 polymer ?
#
loop_
_entity_poly.entity_id
_entity_poly.type
_entity_poly.pdbx_seq_one_letter_code
_entity_poly.pdbx_strand_id
1 'polypeptide(L)'
;RVGVAIAHNPFGPYIPEATPLEGVGGIDPCIFVDDDGQAYLVMPGITITKMNDDWLSVSTDPADRHRVEEVPTKGLVEGPYLFKHNGKYYMTFPWARDVEEVLAYCMADNIFGPYKFMGVFFEEHANKCWTNHHSIIEFKGQTYLFYHHNDYSPAFDKNRSVCADSIFFEPDGSIRMVKPSLRGIGVTQANKEIQIDRYSEISQSGDSIAYLDTTNYFAGWKTVFYEKNAWAQYN
;
A
#
# COMPACT_ATOMS: atom_id res chain seq x y z
N ARG A 1 -7.77 -1.71 19.16
CA ARG A 1 -9.19 -1.41 18.85
C ARG A 1 -9.24 -0.48 17.66
N VAL A 2 -10.24 -0.63 16.80
CA VAL A 2 -10.48 0.23 15.65
C VAL A 2 -11.44 1.34 16.06
N GLY A 3 -11.06 2.59 15.82
CA GLY A 3 -11.92 3.76 16.04
C GLY A 3 -12.40 4.34 14.71
N VAL A 4 -13.44 5.16 14.76
CA VAL A 4 -13.99 5.90 13.62
C VAL A 4 -13.93 7.39 13.92
N ALA A 5 -13.63 8.19 12.90
CA ALA A 5 -13.76 9.63 12.94
C ALA A 5 -14.48 10.11 11.68
N ILE A 6 -15.40 11.06 11.84
CA ILE A 6 -16.28 11.53 10.77
C ILE A 6 -15.94 12.98 10.42
N ALA A 7 -15.95 13.29 9.13
CA ALA A 7 -15.82 14.65 8.62
C ALA A 7 -16.78 14.91 7.45
N HIS A 8 -17.17 16.16 7.26
CA HIS A 8 -18.01 16.58 6.13
C HIS A 8 -17.21 16.77 4.83
N ASN A 9 -15.90 16.85 4.92
CA ASN A 9 -15.01 16.95 3.76
C ASN A 9 -13.68 16.21 4.02
N PRO A 10 -12.94 15.81 2.97
CA PRO A 10 -11.73 15.01 3.10
C PRO A 10 -10.59 15.65 3.91
N PHE A 11 -10.60 16.96 4.05
CA PHE A 11 -9.57 17.70 4.80
C PHE A 11 -9.92 17.90 6.27
N GLY A 12 -11.09 17.38 6.72
CA GLY A 12 -11.58 17.53 8.08
C GLY A 12 -12.32 18.87 8.30
N PRO A 13 -12.45 19.31 9.56
CA PRO A 13 -12.00 18.61 10.75
C PRO A 13 -12.69 17.27 10.97
N TYR A 14 -11.93 16.28 11.44
CA TYR A 14 -12.47 14.97 11.80
C TYR A 14 -12.89 14.94 13.26
N ILE A 15 -14.09 14.46 13.52
CA ILE A 15 -14.65 14.30 14.87
C ILE A 15 -14.60 12.81 15.21
N PRO A 16 -13.81 12.39 16.21
CA PRO A 16 -13.76 11.00 16.62
C PRO A 16 -15.04 10.57 17.33
N GLU A 17 -15.51 9.35 17.03
CA GLU A 17 -16.55 8.71 17.79
C GLU A 17 -16.06 8.36 19.21
N ALA A 18 -16.95 8.46 20.18
CA ALA A 18 -16.63 8.27 21.60
C ALA A 18 -16.25 6.80 21.91
N THR A 19 -16.74 5.86 21.12
CA THR A 19 -16.52 4.42 21.30
C THR A 19 -15.89 3.81 20.07
N PRO A 20 -14.94 2.88 20.23
CA PRO A 20 -14.43 2.10 19.10
C PRO A 20 -15.50 1.17 18.55
N LEU A 21 -15.29 0.66 17.33
CA LEU A 21 -16.13 -0.37 16.72
C LEU A 21 -16.28 -1.57 17.66
N GLU A 22 -17.51 -1.91 18.00
CA GLU A 22 -17.80 -3.05 18.87
C GLU A 22 -17.47 -4.37 18.17
N GLY A 23 -16.85 -5.30 18.91
CA GLY A 23 -16.48 -6.59 18.39
C GLY A 23 -15.25 -6.59 17.46
N VAL A 24 -14.67 -5.41 17.20
CA VAL A 24 -13.50 -5.25 16.32
C VAL A 24 -12.24 -4.98 17.14
N GLY A 25 -11.24 -5.85 17.01
CA GLY A 25 -9.94 -5.72 17.66
C GLY A 25 -8.81 -5.71 16.63
N GLY A 26 -7.60 -5.35 17.08
CA GLY A 26 -6.40 -5.36 16.23
C GLY A 26 -6.03 -3.99 15.70
N ILE A 27 -5.22 -3.99 14.64
CA ILE A 27 -4.66 -2.85 13.93
C ILE A 27 -4.90 -3.02 12.42
N ASP A 28 -4.48 -2.07 11.60
CA ASP A 28 -4.44 -2.12 10.13
C ASP A 28 -5.79 -2.47 9.47
N PRO A 29 -6.88 -1.77 9.80
CA PRO A 29 -8.15 -1.98 9.14
C PRO A 29 -8.12 -1.44 7.71
N CYS A 30 -8.77 -2.15 6.79
CA CYS A 30 -9.11 -1.63 5.46
C CYS A 30 -10.64 -1.61 5.31
N ILE A 31 -11.17 -0.53 4.75
CA ILE A 31 -12.58 -0.46 4.34
C ILE A 31 -12.65 -0.62 2.83
N PHE A 32 -13.53 -1.51 2.40
CA PHE A 32 -13.89 -1.68 0.99
C PHE A 32 -15.40 -1.39 0.83
N VAL A 33 -15.75 -0.63 -0.19
CA VAL A 33 -17.14 -0.36 -0.55
C VAL A 33 -17.38 -0.97 -1.92
N ASP A 34 -18.32 -1.90 -2.01
CA ASP A 34 -18.66 -2.56 -3.27
C ASP A 34 -19.58 -1.69 -4.15
N ASP A 35 -19.80 -2.11 -5.39
CA ASP A 35 -20.57 -1.37 -6.40
C ASP A 35 -22.03 -1.13 -6.00
N ASP A 36 -22.58 -1.96 -5.12
CA ASP A 36 -23.93 -1.79 -4.54
C ASP A 36 -23.98 -0.84 -3.34
N GLY A 37 -22.84 -0.28 -2.95
CA GLY A 37 -22.70 0.62 -1.80
C GLY A 37 -22.52 -0.09 -0.45
N GLN A 38 -22.49 -1.42 -0.40
CA GLN A 38 -22.22 -2.17 0.82
C GLN A 38 -20.76 -2.02 1.24
N ALA A 39 -20.55 -1.60 2.47
CA ALA A 39 -19.23 -1.50 3.06
C ALA A 39 -18.81 -2.79 3.78
N TYR A 40 -17.52 -3.10 3.68
CA TYR A 40 -16.89 -4.26 4.32
C TYR A 40 -15.63 -3.81 5.05
N LEU A 41 -15.48 -4.30 6.28
CA LEU A 41 -14.25 -4.13 7.06
C LEU A 41 -13.35 -5.34 6.87
N VAL A 42 -12.10 -5.08 6.46
CA VAL A 42 -11.07 -6.12 6.35
C VAL A 42 -10.04 -5.91 7.45
N MET A 43 -9.67 -6.98 8.12
CA MET A 43 -8.79 -6.97 9.28
C MET A 43 -7.63 -7.96 9.13
N PRO A 44 -6.49 -7.77 9.81
CA PRO A 44 -5.43 -8.77 9.92
C PRO A 44 -5.98 -10.14 10.35
N GLY A 45 -5.32 -11.21 9.88
CA GLY A 45 -5.90 -12.55 9.86
C GLY A 45 -6.78 -12.76 8.62
N ILE A 46 -6.79 -11.76 7.73
CA ILE A 46 -7.45 -11.66 6.43
C ILE A 46 -8.91 -12.09 6.54
N THR A 47 -9.62 -11.34 7.37
CA THR A 47 -11.06 -11.54 7.60
C THR A 47 -11.84 -10.37 7.03
N ILE A 48 -12.84 -10.65 6.22
CA ILE A 48 -13.80 -9.71 5.65
C ILE A 48 -15.07 -9.78 6.49
N THR A 49 -15.57 -8.66 6.96
CA THR A 49 -16.83 -8.58 7.73
C THR A 49 -17.68 -7.47 7.15
N LYS A 50 -18.95 -7.77 6.90
CA LYS A 50 -19.92 -6.79 6.43
C LYS A 50 -20.15 -5.72 7.49
N MET A 51 -20.15 -4.48 7.09
CA MET A 51 -20.54 -3.36 7.97
C MET A 51 -22.04 -3.13 7.93
N ASN A 52 -22.55 -2.66 9.04
CA ASN A 52 -23.94 -2.19 9.11
C ASN A 52 -24.07 -0.81 8.41
N ASP A 53 -25.30 -0.41 8.11
CA ASP A 53 -25.59 0.82 7.36
C ASP A 53 -25.14 2.10 8.08
N ASP A 54 -24.92 2.02 9.39
CA ASP A 54 -24.41 3.13 10.20
C ASP A 54 -22.91 3.42 9.99
N TRP A 55 -22.15 2.47 9.40
CA TRP A 55 -20.70 2.48 9.24
C TRP A 55 -19.92 2.57 10.57
N LEU A 56 -20.61 2.42 11.67
CA LEU A 56 -20.06 2.51 13.04
C LEU A 56 -20.07 1.15 13.74
N SER A 57 -20.59 0.13 13.08
CA SER A 57 -20.64 -1.23 13.58
C SER A 57 -20.52 -2.27 12.48
N VAL A 58 -20.22 -3.50 12.86
CA VAL A 58 -20.15 -4.64 11.93
C VAL A 58 -21.29 -5.61 12.18
N SER A 59 -21.68 -6.36 11.17
CA SER A 59 -22.67 -7.42 11.30
C SER A 59 -22.24 -8.46 12.33
N THR A 60 -23.19 -8.95 13.10
CA THR A 60 -23.01 -10.06 14.05
C THR A 60 -23.43 -11.40 13.48
N ASP A 61 -24.00 -11.42 12.27
CA ASP A 61 -24.34 -12.65 11.57
C ASP A 61 -23.07 -13.36 11.10
N PRO A 62 -22.84 -14.62 11.48
CA PRO A 62 -21.69 -15.39 11.00
C PRO A 62 -21.62 -15.52 9.46
N ALA A 63 -22.75 -15.45 8.76
CA ALA A 63 -22.80 -15.48 7.29
C ALA A 63 -22.21 -14.22 6.64
N ASP A 64 -22.16 -13.12 7.38
CA ASP A 64 -21.60 -11.83 6.94
C ASP A 64 -20.10 -11.70 7.27
N ARG A 65 -19.46 -12.78 7.70
CA ARG A 65 -18.05 -12.82 8.05
C ARG A 65 -17.34 -13.98 7.36
N HIS A 66 -16.26 -13.67 6.67
CA HIS A 66 -15.47 -14.65 5.95
C HIS A 66 -13.98 -14.47 6.24
N ARG A 67 -13.27 -15.58 6.45
CA ARG A 67 -11.82 -15.61 6.51
C ARG A 67 -11.29 -16.17 5.18
N VAL A 68 -10.38 -15.44 4.54
CA VAL A 68 -9.75 -15.90 3.30
C VAL A 68 -8.95 -17.18 3.56
N GLU A 69 -9.21 -18.22 2.78
CA GLU A 69 -8.72 -19.58 3.05
C GLU A 69 -7.25 -19.77 2.63
N GLU A 70 -6.95 -19.36 1.40
CA GLU A 70 -5.64 -19.61 0.79
C GLU A 70 -4.64 -18.48 1.07
N VAL A 71 -4.34 -18.23 2.34
CA VAL A 71 -3.32 -17.25 2.75
C VAL A 71 -2.06 -18.00 3.19
N PRO A 72 -0.85 -17.47 2.92
CA PRO A 72 0.38 -18.09 3.40
C PRO A 72 0.35 -18.36 4.90
N THR A 73 0.68 -19.59 5.30
CA THR A 73 0.68 -20.01 6.73
C THR A 73 2.04 -19.84 7.41
N LYS A 74 3.08 -19.58 6.61
CA LYS A 74 4.44 -19.29 7.12
C LYS A 74 4.73 -17.80 6.95
N GLY A 75 5.39 -17.23 7.94
CA GLY A 75 5.66 -15.80 7.99
C GLY A 75 4.48 -14.99 8.55
N LEU A 76 4.65 -13.67 8.59
CA LEU A 76 3.63 -12.75 9.06
C LEU A 76 2.85 -12.19 7.87
N VAL A 77 1.53 -12.29 7.90
CA VAL A 77 0.62 -11.68 6.95
C VAL A 77 -0.20 -10.63 7.70
N GLU A 78 -0.11 -9.38 7.26
CA GLU A 78 -0.76 -8.24 7.91
C GLU A 78 -1.27 -7.21 6.87
N GLY A 79 -1.73 -6.04 7.30
CA GLY A 79 -2.05 -4.89 6.46
C GLY A 79 -2.91 -5.19 5.23
N PRO A 80 -4.02 -5.94 5.33
CA PRO A 80 -4.80 -6.34 4.18
C PRO A 80 -5.40 -5.14 3.47
N TYR A 81 -5.46 -5.20 2.15
CA TYR A 81 -6.15 -4.25 1.31
C TYR A 81 -7.02 -4.97 0.29
N LEU A 82 -8.29 -4.60 0.21
CA LEU A 82 -9.26 -5.20 -0.72
C LEU A 82 -9.65 -4.18 -1.77
N PHE A 83 -9.60 -4.58 -3.03
CA PHE A 83 -10.11 -3.80 -4.14
C PHE A 83 -10.80 -4.70 -5.18
N LYS A 84 -11.55 -4.08 -6.08
CA LYS A 84 -12.25 -4.74 -7.18
C LYS A 84 -11.75 -4.21 -8.51
N HIS A 85 -11.50 -5.09 -9.46
CA HIS A 85 -11.12 -4.75 -10.82
C HIS A 85 -11.75 -5.74 -11.80
N ASN A 86 -12.46 -5.23 -12.83
CA ASN A 86 -13.15 -6.05 -13.85
C ASN A 86 -14.03 -7.17 -13.25
N GLY A 87 -14.78 -6.85 -12.18
CA GLY A 87 -15.71 -7.77 -11.52
C GLY A 87 -15.05 -8.82 -10.63
N LYS A 88 -13.72 -8.81 -10.47
CA LYS A 88 -12.98 -9.72 -9.57
C LYS A 88 -12.52 -8.98 -8.33
N TYR A 89 -12.48 -9.68 -7.20
CA TYR A 89 -12.01 -9.18 -5.92
C TYR A 89 -10.57 -9.59 -5.69
N TYR A 90 -9.74 -8.64 -5.29
CA TYR A 90 -8.33 -8.81 -5.03
C TYR A 90 -8.03 -8.48 -3.57
N MET A 91 -7.72 -9.49 -2.80
CA MET A 91 -7.26 -9.35 -1.42
C MET A 91 -5.74 -9.33 -1.43
N THR A 92 -5.15 -8.14 -1.26
CA THR A 92 -3.70 -7.95 -1.24
C THR A 92 -3.22 -7.73 0.19
N PHE A 93 -1.99 -8.12 0.48
CA PHE A 93 -1.42 -8.02 1.81
C PHE A 93 0.11 -8.02 1.80
N PRO A 94 0.76 -7.32 2.73
CA PRO A 94 2.16 -7.56 3.06
C PRO A 94 2.36 -8.97 3.61
N TRP A 95 3.41 -9.60 3.14
CA TRP A 95 3.82 -10.93 3.59
C TRP A 95 5.31 -10.94 3.93
N ALA A 96 5.62 -10.96 5.23
CA ALA A 96 6.98 -11.08 5.72
C ALA A 96 7.44 -12.54 5.61
N ARG A 97 8.30 -12.83 4.62
CA ARG A 97 8.95 -14.11 4.40
C ARG A 97 10.36 -14.03 4.97
N ASP A 98 10.64 -14.78 6.01
CA ASP A 98 11.94 -14.80 6.67
C ASP A 98 12.49 -13.37 6.96
N VAL A 99 13.29 -12.81 6.05
CA VAL A 99 13.90 -11.47 6.15
C VAL A 99 13.35 -10.48 5.11
N GLU A 100 12.42 -10.90 4.29
CA GLU A 100 11.83 -10.12 3.20
C GLU A 100 10.36 -9.82 3.49
N GLU A 101 9.91 -8.63 3.14
CA GLU A 101 8.50 -8.26 3.16
C GLU A 101 8.04 -7.87 1.77
N VAL A 102 7.21 -8.71 1.19
CA VAL A 102 6.67 -8.60 -0.17
C VAL A 102 5.18 -8.27 -0.13
N LEU A 103 4.60 -7.87 -1.27
CA LEU A 103 3.16 -7.82 -1.41
C LEU A 103 2.67 -9.03 -2.21
N ALA A 104 1.74 -9.75 -1.62
CA ALA A 104 1.10 -10.92 -2.22
C ALA A 104 -0.41 -10.73 -2.28
N TYR A 105 -1.11 -11.60 -3.01
CA TYR A 105 -2.55 -11.48 -3.14
C TYR A 105 -3.26 -12.80 -3.37
N CYS A 106 -4.55 -12.77 -3.01
CA CYS A 106 -5.54 -13.75 -3.39
C CYS A 106 -6.60 -13.11 -4.30
N MET A 107 -7.25 -13.87 -5.13
CA MET A 107 -8.29 -13.42 -6.06
C MET A 107 -9.55 -14.27 -5.95
N ALA A 108 -10.73 -13.66 -6.09
CA ALA A 108 -12.03 -14.34 -6.08
C ALA A 108 -13.01 -13.67 -7.04
N ASP A 109 -14.07 -14.41 -7.39
CA ASP A 109 -15.20 -13.89 -8.18
C ASP A 109 -16.32 -13.29 -7.29
N ASN A 110 -16.29 -13.56 -5.98
CA ASN A 110 -17.25 -13.05 -5.01
C ASN A 110 -16.53 -12.48 -3.80
N ILE A 111 -17.18 -11.50 -3.14
CA ILE A 111 -16.62 -10.81 -1.96
C ILE A 111 -16.23 -11.78 -0.82
N PHE A 112 -17.02 -12.82 -0.60
CA PHE A 112 -16.76 -13.86 0.39
C PHE A 112 -16.10 -15.12 -0.20
N GLY A 113 -15.45 -14.99 -1.37
CA GLY A 113 -14.67 -16.07 -1.97
C GLY A 113 -15.49 -17.11 -2.76
N PRO A 114 -14.94 -18.32 -2.94
CA PRO A 114 -13.61 -18.73 -2.43
C PRO A 114 -12.45 -17.94 -3.06
N TYR A 115 -11.49 -17.57 -2.23
CA TYR A 115 -10.28 -16.89 -2.68
C TYR A 115 -9.20 -17.91 -3.02
N LYS A 116 -8.48 -17.67 -4.12
CA LYS A 116 -7.32 -18.45 -4.55
C LYS A 116 -6.06 -17.61 -4.39
N PHE A 117 -5.03 -18.17 -3.77
CA PHE A 117 -3.72 -17.54 -3.69
C PHE A 117 -3.05 -17.46 -5.06
N MET A 118 -2.68 -16.28 -5.48
CA MET A 118 -2.10 -15.99 -6.79
C MET A 118 -0.58 -15.78 -6.75
N GLY A 119 -0.02 -15.53 -5.57
CA GLY A 119 1.42 -15.32 -5.40
C GLY A 119 1.80 -13.89 -5.08
N VAL A 120 3.08 -13.58 -5.28
CA VAL A 120 3.68 -12.27 -5.05
C VAL A 120 3.49 -11.40 -6.30
N PHE A 121 3.11 -10.15 -6.12
CA PHE A 121 3.00 -9.18 -7.22
C PHE A 121 3.95 -7.98 -7.05
N PHE A 122 4.62 -7.87 -5.91
CA PHE A 122 5.58 -6.81 -5.62
C PHE A 122 6.68 -7.38 -4.73
N GLU A 123 7.90 -7.42 -5.24
CA GLU A 123 9.07 -7.87 -4.48
C GLU A 123 9.56 -6.76 -3.55
N GLU A 124 10.24 -7.14 -2.49
CA GLU A 124 10.84 -6.19 -1.57
C GLU A 124 11.84 -5.29 -2.28
N HIS A 125 11.83 -4.02 -1.95
CA HIS A 125 12.84 -3.08 -2.42
C HIS A 125 14.24 -3.47 -1.89
N ALA A 126 15.27 -3.25 -2.70
CA ALA A 126 16.66 -3.69 -2.40
C ALA A 126 17.18 -3.21 -1.03
N ASN A 127 16.71 -2.09 -0.53
CA ASN A 127 17.09 -1.53 0.76
C ASN A 127 16.21 -1.98 1.94
N LYS A 128 15.35 -2.99 1.73
CA LYS A 128 14.50 -3.62 2.74
C LYS A 128 13.56 -2.62 3.43
N CYS A 129 12.38 -2.49 2.90
CA CYS A 129 11.33 -1.69 3.53
C CYS A 129 10.50 -2.55 4.46
N TRP A 130 10.98 -2.73 5.67
CA TRP A 130 10.23 -3.38 6.72
C TRP A 130 8.98 -2.57 7.08
N THR A 131 7.86 -3.21 7.32
CA THR A 131 6.54 -2.61 7.53
C THR A 131 5.92 -1.99 6.26
N ASN A 132 6.13 -2.61 5.10
CA ASN A 132 5.56 -2.16 3.85
C ASN A 132 4.03 -2.27 3.86
N HIS A 133 3.35 -1.14 3.90
CA HIS A 133 1.90 -1.04 3.72
C HIS A 133 1.58 -0.35 2.41
N HIS A 134 0.46 -0.74 1.82
CA HIS A 134 0.09 -0.29 0.49
C HIS A 134 -1.38 0.09 0.39
N SER A 135 -1.72 0.77 -0.69
CA SER A 135 -3.08 0.97 -1.17
C SER A 135 -3.12 0.92 -2.69
N ILE A 136 -4.25 0.54 -3.24
CA ILE A 136 -4.44 0.40 -4.70
C ILE A 136 -5.68 1.20 -5.09
N ILE A 137 -5.53 2.09 -6.06
CA ILE A 137 -6.65 2.88 -6.56
C ILE A 137 -6.70 2.83 -8.09
N GLU A 138 -7.90 2.90 -8.64
CA GLU A 138 -8.11 3.20 -10.04
C GLU A 138 -8.38 4.70 -10.22
N PHE A 139 -7.64 5.32 -11.11
CA PHE A 139 -7.81 6.72 -11.44
C PHE A 139 -7.66 6.94 -12.94
N LYS A 140 -8.67 7.50 -13.59
CA LYS A 140 -8.71 7.77 -15.04
C LYS A 140 -8.38 6.54 -15.90
N GLY A 141 -8.88 5.37 -15.51
CA GLY A 141 -8.71 4.12 -16.24
C GLY A 141 -7.34 3.47 -16.10
N GLN A 142 -6.50 3.93 -15.17
CA GLN A 142 -5.24 3.31 -14.80
C GLN A 142 -5.26 2.94 -13.32
N THR A 143 -4.79 1.74 -12.98
CA THR A 143 -4.63 1.28 -11.60
C THR A 143 -3.24 1.61 -11.09
N TYR A 144 -3.17 2.15 -9.88
CA TYR A 144 -1.93 2.58 -9.24
C TYR A 144 -1.77 1.89 -7.89
N LEU A 145 -0.53 1.45 -7.61
CA LEU A 145 -0.06 0.98 -6.32
C LEU A 145 0.62 2.14 -5.60
N PHE A 146 0.17 2.47 -4.39
CA PHE A 146 0.88 3.33 -3.46
C PHE A 146 1.50 2.45 -2.40
N TYR A 147 2.77 2.67 -2.14
CA TYR A 147 3.56 1.92 -1.18
C TYR A 147 4.60 2.85 -0.55
N HIS A 148 5.46 2.34 0.31
CA HIS A 148 6.55 3.12 0.86
C HIS A 148 7.86 2.32 0.85
N HIS A 149 8.96 3.04 0.95
CA HIS A 149 10.30 2.51 1.17
C HIS A 149 11.07 3.44 2.13
N ASN A 150 12.28 3.06 2.51
CA ASN A 150 13.11 3.80 3.46
C ASN A 150 14.41 4.36 2.86
N ASP A 151 14.53 4.43 1.54
CA ASP A 151 15.75 4.87 0.86
C ASP A 151 16.20 6.27 1.27
N TYR A 152 15.23 7.16 1.53
CA TYR A 152 15.52 8.53 1.98
C TYR A 152 15.65 8.66 3.50
N SER A 153 15.58 7.57 4.23
CA SER A 153 15.69 7.54 5.69
C SER A 153 16.51 6.34 6.14
N PRO A 154 17.74 6.18 5.66
CA PRO A 154 18.52 4.97 5.84
C PRO A 154 18.93 4.70 7.29
N ALA A 155 18.86 5.69 8.17
CA ALA A 155 19.19 5.54 9.57
C ALA A 155 18.12 4.83 10.41
N PHE A 156 16.93 4.63 9.84
CA PHE A 156 15.82 3.98 10.53
C PHE A 156 14.94 3.21 9.53
N ASP A 157 14.97 1.90 9.63
CA ASP A 157 14.31 0.95 8.72
C ASP A 157 12.77 1.02 8.67
N LYS A 158 12.15 1.74 9.62
CA LYS A 158 10.70 1.95 9.71
C LYS A 158 10.22 3.33 9.25
N ASN A 159 11.13 4.16 8.74
CA ASN A 159 10.74 5.39 8.07
C ASN A 159 10.05 5.07 6.74
N ARG A 160 9.15 5.96 6.35
CA ARG A 160 8.25 5.73 5.21
C ARG A 160 8.35 6.87 4.22
N SER A 161 8.96 6.60 3.08
CA SER A 161 8.97 7.48 1.90
C SER A 161 7.93 6.97 0.92
N VAL A 162 6.90 7.76 0.64
CA VAL A 162 5.79 7.35 -0.21
C VAL A 162 6.21 7.23 -1.67
N CYS A 163 5.88 6.10 -2.28
CA CYS A 163 6.07 5.82 -3.70
C CYS A 163 4.76 5.45 -4.38
N ALA A 164 4.76 5.53 -5.69
CA ALA A 164 3.66 5.05 -6.51
C ALA A 164 4.17 4.47 -7.82
N ASP A 165 3.59 3.33 -8.22
CA ASP A 165 3.81 2.70 -9.52
C ASP A 165 2.49 2.28 -10.15
N SER A 166 2.47 2.09 -11.48
CA SER A 166 1.32 1.59 -12.20
C SER A 166 1.19 0.08 -12.04
N ILE A 167 -0.03 -0.39 -11.84
CA ILE A 167 -0.38 -1.81 -11.90
C ILE A 167 -0.94 -2.14 -13.29
N PHE A 168 -0.51 -3.25 -13.84
CA PHE A 168 -1.04 -3.84 -15.06
C PHE A 168 -1.53 -5.26 -14.76
N PHE A 169 -2.57 -5.66 -15.48
CA PHE A 169 -3.17 -6.97 -15.35
C PHE A 169 -2.90 -7.82 -16.59
N GLU A 170 -2.76 -9.12 -16.41
CA GLU A 170 -2.75 -10.09 -17.50
C GLU A 170 -4.18 -10.37 -17.98
N PRO A 171 -4.36 -11.02 -19.15
CA PRO A 171 -5.69 -11.32 -19.68
C PRO A 171 -6.56 -12.20 -18.78
N ASP A 172 -5.97 -13.01 -17.91
CA ASP A 172 -6.66 -13.85 -16.92
C ASP A 172 -7.05 -13.09 -15.64
N GLY A 173 -6.67 -11.81 -15.55
CA GLY A 173 -6.87 -10.94 -14.41
C GLY A 173 -5.77 -11.00 -13.37
N SER A 174 -4.73 -11.83 -13.54
CA SER A 174 -3.60 -11.82 -12.60
C SER A 174 -2.84 -10.48 -12.67
N ILE A 175 -2.31 -10.06 -11.51
CA ILE A 175 -1.51 -8.83 -11.42
C ILE A 175 -0.12 -9.13 -11.99
N ARG A 176 0.33 -8.32 -12.96
CA ARG A 176 1.70 -8.36 -13.45
C ARG A 176 2.66 -7.92 -12.36
N MET A 177 3.80 -8.59 -12.22
CA MET A 177 4.83 -8.22 -11.24
C MET A 177 5.20 -6.74 -11.36
N VAL A 178 5.02 -6.01 -10.27
CA VAL A 178 5.41 -4.60 -10.15
C VAL A 178 6.86 -4.54 -9.66
N LYS A 179 7.69 -3.83 -10.40
CA LYS A 179 9.05 -3.50 -9.96
C LYS A 179 9.02 -2.10 -9.37
N PRO A 180 9.45 -1.93 -8.11
CA PRO A 180 9.48 -0.62 -7.48
C PRO A 180 10.31 0.36 -8.31
N SER A 181 9.75 1.54 -8.57
CA SER A 181 10.50 2.65 -9.16
C SER A 181 10.55 3.82 -8.19
N LEU A 182 11.70 4.48 -8.11
CA LEU A 182 11.84 5.66 -7.26
C LEU A 182 11.39 6.95 -7.97
N ARG A 183 11.22 6.90 -9.28
CA ARG A 183 10.80 8.05 -10.07
C ARG A 183 9.30 8.41 -9.94
N GLY A 184 8.49 7.51 -9.40
CA GLY A 184 7.04 7.67 -9.35
C GLY A 184 6.34 7.50 -10.70
N ILE A 185 5.06 7.85 -10.75
CA ILE A 185 4.19 7.71 -11.93
C ILE A 185 4.27 8.95 -12.82
N GLY A 186 4.00 8.74 -14.10
CA GLY A 186 3.93 9.79 -15.10
C GLY A 186 5.28 10.17 -15.71
N VAL A 187 5.22 10.98 -16.74
CA VAL A 187 6.37 11.51 -17.47
C VAL A 187 6.44 13.00 -17.26
N THR A 188 7.61 13.52 -16.88
CA THR A 188 7.86 14.94 -16.73
C THR A 188 8.76 15.40 -17.86
N GLN A 189 8.38 16.49 -18.55
CA GLN A 189 9.21 17.08 -19.59
C GLN A 189 10.54 17.56 -19.00
N ALA A 190 11.65 17.26 -19.66
CA ALA A 190 13.00 17.59 -19.18
C ALA A 190 13.27 19.10 -19.00
N ASN A 191 12.43 19.98 -19.59
CA ASN A 191 12.48 21.43 -19.41
C ASN A 191 11.60 21.94 -18.27
N LYS A 192 11.01 21.07 -17.48
CA LYS A 192 10.26 21.39 -16.25
C LYS A 192 11.09 21.05 -15.03
N GLU A 193 10.70 21.62 -13.90
CA GLU A 193 11.28 21.23 -12.62
C GLU A 193 10.98 19.77 -12.33
N ILE A 194 12.02 18.99 -12.03
CA ILE A 194 11.93 17.61 -11.59
C ILE A 194 12.48 17.57 -10.16
N GLN A 195 11.69 17.04 -9.24
CA GLN A 195 12.13 16.86 -7.85
C GLN A 195 13.34 15.94 -7.81
N ILE A 196 14.33 16.29 -7.01
CA ILE A 196 15.64 15.61 -6.98
C ILE A 196 15.53 14.14 -6.55
N ASP A 197 14.50 13.79 -5.79
CA ASP A 197 14.19 12.45 -5.31
C ASP A 197 13.42 11.59 -6.33
N ARG A 198 13.09 12.11 -7.51
CA ARG A 198 12.41 11.38 -8.58
C ARG A 198 13.37 10.83 -9.64
N TYR A 199 14.54 10.39 -9.23
CA TYR A 199 15.45 9.68 -10.13
C TYR A 199 14.89 8.28 -10.50
N SER A 200 15.17 7.83 -11.72
CA SER A 200 14.86 6.47 -12.16
C SER A 200 15.92 5.46 -11.73
N GLU A 201 17.17 5.90 -11.70
CA GLU A 201 18.31 5.11 -11.26
C GLU A 201 19.35 6.02 -10.59
N ILE A 202 20.13 5.45 -9.68
CA ILE A 202 21.23 6.10 -8.98
C ILE A 202 22.41 5.13 -8.88
N SER A 203 23.64 5.63 -8.82
CA SER A 203 24.81 4.79 -8.67
C SER A 203 24.76 3.96 -7.38
N GLN A 204 25.37 2.77 -7.40
CA GLN A 204 25.39 1.87 -6.23
C GLN A 204 26.30 2.37 -5.09
N SER A 205 27.18 3.31 -5.39
CA SER A 205 28.09 3.94 -4.44
C SER A 205 28.49 5.33 -4.90
N GLY A 206 29.02 6.12 -3.97
CA GLY A 206 29.56 7.44 -4.28
C GLY A 206 28.53 8.55 -4.26
N ASP A 207 27.30 8.27 -3.90
CA ASP A 207 26.22 9.24 -3.70
C ASP A 207 25.34 8.90 -2.49
N SER A 208 24.50 9.85 -2.12
CA SER A 208 23.46 9.66 -1.13
C SER A 208 22.35 10.71 -1.27
N ILE A 209 21.16 10.36 -0.80
CA ILE A 209 20.10 11.33 -0.57
C ILE A 209 20.18 11.78 0.89
N ALA A 210 20.10 13.07 1.13
CA ALA A 210 20.14 13.66 2.44
C ALA A 210 19.12 14.81 2.56
N TYR A 211 18.78 15.18 3.78
CA TYR A 211 17.97 16.39 4.00
C TYR A 211 18.70 17.63 3.50
N LEU A 212 17.96 18.51 2.83
CA LEU A 212 18.50 19.80 2.39
C LEU A 212 18.93 20.64 3.60
N ASP A 213 18.15 20.62 4.67
CA ASP A 213 18.41 21.27 5.95
C ASP A 213 18.11 20.30 7.09
N THR A 214 19.12 19.97 7.89
CA THR A 214 18.99 19.06 9.03
C THR A 214 18.28 19.68 10.23
N THR A 215 18.05 20.99 10.21
CA THR A 215 17.27 21.70 11.24
C THR A 215 15.79 21.88 10.84
N ASN A 216 15.49 21.72 9.56
CA ASN A 216 14.14 21.76 8.99
C ASN A 216 13.95 20.65 7.96
N TYR A 217 13.50 19.49 8.39
CA TYR A 217 13.29 18.31 7.54
C TYR A 217 12.23 18.52 6.46
N PHE A 218 11.37 19.53 6.57
CA PHE A 218 10.41 19.90 5.54
C PHE A 218 10.99 20.80 4.43
N ALA A 219 12.25 21.20 4.54
CA ALA A 219 12.91 21.99 3.49
C ALA A 219 13.17 21.17 2.20
N GLY A 220 13.05 19.85 2.27
CA GLY A 220 13.23 18.95 1.14
C GLY A 220 14.54 18.17 1.18
N TRP A 221 14.93 17.65 0.02
CA TRP A 221 16.04 16.71 -0.15
C TRP A 221 17.15 17.31 -1.02
N LYS A 222 18.34 16.75 -0.89
CA LYS A 222 19.47 16.98 -1.80
C LYS A 222 20.15 15.65 -2.13
N THR A 223 20.69 15.55 -3.34
CA THR A 223 21.63 14.50 -3.70
C THR A 223 23.04 14.98 -3.42
N VAL A 224 23.84 14.16 -2.76
CA VAL A 224 25.25 14.42 -2.45
C VAL A 224 26.08 13.43 -3.23
N PHE A 225 26.93 13.94 -4.16
CA PHE A 225 27.92 13.15 -4.88
C PHE A 225 29.27 13.35 -4.20
N TYR A 226 29.88 12.30 -3.70
CA TYR A 226 31.18 12.31 -3.04
C TYR A 226 32.24 11.47 -3.75
N GLU A 227 31.87 10.77 -4.83
CA GLU A 227 32.78 10.11 -5.73
C GLU A 227 32.66 10.65 -7.16
N LYS A 228 33.78 10.66 -7.88
CA LYS A 228 33.87 11.29 -9.20
C LYS A 228 32.94 10.69 -10.26
N ASN A 229 32.60 9.41 -10.13
CA ASN A 229 31.79 8.68 -11.11
C ASN A 229 30.37 8.39 -10.63
N ALA A 230 29.98 8.99 -9.51
CA ALA A 230 28.60 8.86 -9.03
C ALA A 230 27.63 9.65 -9.93
N TRP A 231 26.43 9.11 -10.10
CA TRP A 231 25.44 9.66 -11.02
C TRP A 231 24.02 9.36 -10.55
N ALA A 232 23.08 10.18 -10.97
CA ALA A 232 21.64 9.92 -10.89
C ALA A 232 21.02 10.15 -12.27
N GLN A 233 20.10 9.27 -12.68
CA GLN A 233 19.41 9.32 -13.96
C GLN A 233 17.95 9.67 -13.76
N TYR A 234 17.43 10.55 -14.61
CA TYR A 234 16.03 10.95 -14.65
C TYR A 234 15.47 10.63 -16.04
N ASN A 235 14.39 9.87 -16.10
CA ASN A 235 13.74 9.45 -17.36
C ASN A 235 12.35 10.10 -17.50
#